data_1831bc61dd97c8b4513cad14ab427377
#
_entry.id   1831bc61dd97c8b4513cad14ab427377
#
_cell.length_a   1.000
_cell.length_b   1.000
_cell.length_c   1.000
_cell.angle_alpha   90.00
_cell.angle_beta   90.00
_cell.angle_gamma   90.00
#
_symmetry.space_group_name_H-M   'P 1'
#
loop_
_entity.id
_entity.type
_entity.pdbx_description
1 polymer ?
#
loop_
_entity_poly.entity_id
_entity_poly.type
_entity_poly.pdbx_seq_one_letter_code
_entity_poly.pdbx_strand_id
1 'polypeptide(L)'
;MASLNEKIRDIISIYNMSDRQFAIKIGVTQSVIGSMFQKGTEPSSKVIRNTLAAFPEISSDWFLRDEGEMLRANSKEAERLNTLLDTISTLQHAINAKSDTIVALNEKIKQLENQLNTK
;
A
#
# COMPACT_ATOMS: atom_id res chain seq x y z
N MET A 1 10.61 22.35 9.50
CA MET A 1 11.26 21.03 9.55
C MET A 1 10.65 20.18 10.65
N ALA A 2 10.17 18.99 10.32
CA ALA A 2 9.62 18.10 11.33
C ALA A 2 10.74 17.48 12.17
N SER A 3 10.56 17.41 13.48
CA SER A 3 11.51 16.74 14.36
C SER A 3 11.43 15.22 14.17
N LEU A 4 12.47 14.50 14.63
CA LEU A 4 12.44 13.04 14.60
C LEU A 4 11.28 12.47 15.42
N ASN A 5 10.95 13.11 16.53
CA ASN A 5 9.79 12.71 17.35
C ASN A 5 8.48 12.84 16.58
N GLU A 6 8.31 13.92 15.84
CA GLU A 6 7.13 14.10 14.99
C GLU A 6 7.05 13.05 13.91
N LYS A 7 8.19 12.69 13.31
CA LYS A 7 8.25 11.65 12.29
C LYS A 7 7.91 10.29 12.87
N ILE A 8 8.37 9.99 14.09
CA ILE A 8 8.00 8.75 14.77
C ILE A 8 6.50 8.73 15.06
N ARG A 9 5.91 9.87 15.46
CA ARG A 9 4.46 9.97 15.62
C ARG A 9 3.73 9.72 14.32
N ASP A 10 4.23 10.24 13.23
CA ASP A 10 3.64 10.00 11.91
C ASP A 10 3.67 8.52 11.55
N ILE A 11 4.78 7.82 11.85
CA ILE A 11 4.89 6.38 11.64
C ILE A 11 3.85 5.63 12.46
N ILE A 12 3.75 5.95 13.75
CA ILE A 12 2.77 5.33 14.64
C ILE A 12 1.36 5.54 14.12
N SER A 13 1.07 6.74 13.65
CA SER A 13 -0.25 7.11 13.12
C SER A 13 -0.59 6.37 11.83
N ILE A 14 0.34 6.31 10.88
CA ILE A 14 0.08 5.69 9.57
C ILE A 14 -0.10 4.18 9.68
N TYR A 15 0.58 3.54 10.63
CA TYR A 15 0.43 2.11 10.89
C TYR A 15 -0.67 1.81 11.90
N ASN A 16 -1.33 2.86 12.40
CA ASN A 16 -2.45 2.74 13.35
C ASN A 16 -2.06 1.92 14.59
N MET A 17 -0.90 2.22 15.15
CA MET A 17 -0.35 1.55 16.32
C MET A 17 -0.47 2.41 17.57
N SER A 18 -0.45 1.78 18.75
CA SER A 18 -0.24 2.46 20.00
C SER A 18 1.26 2.65 20.26
N ASP A 19 1.60 3.53 21.20
CA ASP A 19 3.00 3.72 21.62
C ASP A 19 3.60 2.40 22.12
N ARG A 20 2.81 1.61 22.81
CA ARG A 20 3.23 0.29 23.30
C ARG A 20 3.52 -0.68 22.15
N GLN A 21 2.65 -0.73 21.17
CA GLN A 21 2.83 -1.60 19.99
C GLN A 21 4.08 -1.20 19.21
N PHE A 22 4.30 0.09 19.05
CA PHE A 22 5.50 0.61 18.41
C PHE A 22 6.76 0.22 19.18
N ALA A 23 6.76 0.39 20.51
CA ALA A 23 7.88 0.02 21.35
C ALA A 23 8.22 -1.46 21.23
N ILE A 24 7.21 -2.34 21.25
CA ILE A 24 7.40 -3.78 21.05
C ILE A 24 7.99 -4.06 19.68
N LYS A 25 7.48 -3.39 18.65
CA LYS A 25 7.92 -3.60 17.26
C LYS A 25 9.40 -3.27 17.09
N ILE A 26 9.87 -2.19 17.69
CA ILE A 26 11.28 -1.78 17.57
C ILE A 26 12.18 -2.34 18.69
N GLY A 27 11.60 -3.10 19.63
CA GLY A 27 12.39 -3.80 20.64
C GLY A 27 12.87 -2.92 21.79
N VAL A 28 12.12 -1.88 22.15
CA VAL A 28 12.39 -1.03 23.32
C VAL A 28 11.21 -1.06 24.27
N THR A 29 11.38 -0.51 25.47
CA THR A 29 10.28 -0.44 26.43
C THR A 29 9.35 0.73 26.11
N GLN A 30 8.08 0.59 26.51
CA GLN A 30 7.10 1.66 26.35
C GLN A 30 7.54 2.94 27.06
N SER A 31 8.20 2.81 28.22
CA SER A 31 8.65 3.97 28.97
C SER A 31 9.70 4.80 28.22
N VAL A 32 10.54 4.17 27.40
CA VAL A 32 11.50 4.87 26.54
C VAL A 32 10.75 5.76 25.54
N ILE A 33 9.73 5.22 24.88
CA ILE A 33 8.94 5.97 23.91
C ILE A 33 8.12 7.07 24.60
N GLY A 34 7.46 6.74 25.70
CA GLY A 34 6.69 7.70 26.46
C GLY A 34 7.51 8.87 26.99
N SER A 35 8.68 8.57 27.55
CA SER A 35 9.61 9.61 28.03
C SER A 35 10.10 10.52 26.91
N MET A 36 10.41 9.93 25.76
CA MET A 36 10.87 10.67 24.58
C MET A 36 9.83 11.69 24.15
N PHE A 37 8.57 11.30 24.04
CA PHE A 37 7.48 12.20 23.65
C PHE A 37 7.17 13.22 24.74
N GLN A 38 7.16 12.78 25.98
CA GLN A 38 6.79 13.63 27.11
C GLN A 38 7.83 14.72 27.38
N LYS A 39 9.11 14.37 27.29
CA LYS A 39 10.22 15.31 27.52
C LYS A 39 10.65 16.07 26.28
N GLY A 40 10.18 15.67 25.11
CA GLY A 40 10.58 16.28 23.85
C GLY A 40 12.03 16.03 23.50
N THR A 41 12.64 14.98 24.04
CA THR A 41 14.04 14.65 23.75
C THR A 41 14.13 13.91 22.41
N GLU A 42 15.27 14.07 21.72
CA GLU A 42 15.50 13.34 20.50
C GLU A 42 15.63 11.84 20.76
N PRO A 43 15.19 11.01 19.81
CA PRO A 43 15.36 9.56 19.94
C PRO A 43 16.84 9.18 19.97
N SER A 44 17.15 8.14 20.75
CA SER A 44 18.50 7.60 20.79
C SER A 44 18.86 6.93 19.45
N SER A 45 20.16 6.71 19.23
CA SER A 45 20.65 5.98 18.04
C SER A 45 19.99 4.61 17.93
N LYS A 46 19.77 3.95 19.08
CA LYS A 46 19.10 2.64 19.10
C LYS A 46 17.67 2.73 18.59
N VAL A 47 16.91 3.73 19.03
CA VAL A 47 15.53 3.93 18.58
C VAL A 47 15.50 4.21 17.08
N ILE A 48 16.40 5.08 16.60
CA ILE A 48 16.48 5.43 15.18
C ILE A 48 16.79 4.19 14.34
N ARG A 49 17.84 3.46 14.69
CA ARG A 49 18.25 2.27 13.94
C ARG A 49 17.18 1.20 13.96
N ASN A 50 16.60 0.96 15.13
CA ASN A 50 15.57 -0.08 15.27
C ASN A 50 14.29 0.28 14.51
N THR A 51 13.94 1.56 14.47
CA THR A 51 12.78 2.02 13.70
C THR A 51 13.00 1.77 12.20
N LEU A 52 14.15 2.13 11.68
CA LEU A 52 14.46 1.91 10.26
C LEU A 52 14.58 0.42 9.93
N ALA A 53 15.07 -0.38 10.86
CA ALA A 53 15.16 -1.83 10.67
C ALA A 53 13.79 -2.51 10.73
N ALA A 54 12.92 -2.07 11.62
CA ALA A 54 11.58 -2.64 11.80
C ALA A 54 10.62 -2.25 10.68
N PHE A 55 10.84 -1.09 10.07
CA PHE A 55 10.00 -0.55 8.99
C PHE A 55 10.87 -0.27 7.76
N PRO A 56 11.30 -1.31 7.03
CA PRO A 56 12.19 -1.12 5.88
C PRO A 56 11.57 -0.31 4.75
N GLU A 57 10.25 -0.18 4.70
CA GLU A 57 9.54 0.65 3.74
C GLU A 57 9.63 2.14 4.04
N ILE A 58 10.03 2.53 5.26
CA ILE A 58 10.23 3.93 5.61
C ILE A 58 11.52 4.43 4.97
N SER A 59 11.44 5.55 4.28
CA SER A 59 12.61 6.17 3.67
C SER A 59 13.53 6.74 4.74
N SER A 60 14.80 6.32 4.73
CA SER A 60 15.80 6.88 5.64
C SER A 60 16.10 8.33 5.30
N ASP A 61 16.01 8.73 4.04
CA ASP A 61 16.18 10.12 3.64
C ASP A 61 15.07 11.00 4.20
N TRP A 62 13.83 10.53 4.14
CA TRP A 62 12.72 11.23 4.78
C TRP A 62 12.91 11.31 6.29
N PHE A 63 13.26 10.20 6.91
CA PHE A 63 13.37 10.12 8.36
C PHE A 63 14.52 10.96 8.92
N LEU A 64 15.70 10.88 8.28
CA LEU A 64 16.91 11.52 8.80
C LEU A 64 17.19 12.89 8.18
N ARG A 65 16.83 13.11 6.92
CA ARG A 65 17.15 14.34 6.18
C ARG A 65 15.94 15.20 5.87
N ASP A 66 14.76 14.72 6.16
CA ASP A 66 13.52 15.40 5.82
C ASP A 66 13.36 15.65 4.32
N GLU A 67 13.84 14.69 3.52
CA GLU A 67 13.80 14.74 2.06
C GLU A 67 12.95 13.61 1.52
N GLY A 68 12.13 13.93 0.51
CA GLY A 68 11.31 12.95 -0.18
C GLY A 68 10.08 12.54 0.61
N GLU A 69 9.55 11.40 0.26
CA GLU A 69 8.32 10.89 0.86
C GLU A 69 8.62 9.85 1.96
N MET A 70 7.69 9.74 2.90
CA MET A 70 7.78 8.85 4.05
C MET A 70 8.00 7.40 3.65
N LEU A 71 7.23 6.90 2.70
CA LEU A 71 7.30 5.50 2.29
C LEU A 71 8.20 5.35 1.08
N ARG A 72 9.28 4.63 1.30
CA ARG A 72 10.29 4.36 0.29
C ARG A 72 9.74 3.57 -0.89
N ALA A 73 8.80 2.67 -0.61
CA ALA A 73 8.20 1.80 -1.61
C ALA A 73 7.12 2.48 -2.45
N ASN A 74 6.78 3.74 -2.16
CA ASN A 74 5.67 4.41 -2.83
C ASN A 74 5.79 4.42 -4.34
N SER A 75 6.97 4.71 -4.89
CA SER A 75 7.13 4.74 -6.35
C SER A 75 7.02 3.35 -6.94
N LYS A 76 7.68 2.35 -6.34
CA LYS A 76 7.63 0.96 -6.82
C LYS A 76 6.27 0.33 -6.61
N GLU A 77 5.66 0.56 -5.46
CA GLU A 77 4.32 0.05 -5.17
C GLU A 77 3.28 0.71 -6.06
N ALA A 78 3.41 2.02 -6.31
CA ALA A 78 2.51 2.72 -7.22
C ALA A 78 2.65 2.19 -8.63
N GLU A 79 3.88 1.93 -9.10
CA GLU A 79 4.12 1.32 -10.41
C GLU A 79 3.51 -0.07 -10.50
N ARG A 80 3.68 -0.89 -9.46
CA ARG A 80 3.10 -2.24 -9.41
C ARG A 80 1.58 -2.18 -9.44
N LEU A 81 0.98 -1.27 -8.66
CA LEU A 81 -0.46 -1.09 -8.64
C LEU A 81 -0.98 -0.63 -10.00
N ASN A 82 -0.30 0.30 -10.63
CA ASN A 82 -0.69 0.77 -11.97
C ASN A 82 -0.59 -0.36 -13.00
N THR A 83 0.47 -1.17 -12.94
CA THR A 83 0.61 -2.33 -13.82
C THR A 83 -0.51 -3.34 -13.59
N LEU A 84 -0.85 -3.62 -12.34
CA LEU A 84 -1.96 -4.52 -12.01
C LEU A 84 -3.30 -3.97 -12.51
N LEU A 85 -3.56 -2.68 -12.33
CA LEU A 85 -4.78 -2.05 -12.81
C LEU A 85 -4.89 -2.11 -14.32
N ASP A 86 -3.79 -1.87 -15.04
CA ASP A 86 -3.75 -1.98 -16.49
C ASP A 86 -4.03 -3.42 -16.94
N THR A 87 -3.45 -4.40 -16.24
CA THR A 87 -3.67 -5.82 -16.52
C THR A 87 -5.14 -6.18 -16.31
N ILE A 88 -5.74 -5.74 -15.21
CA ILE A 88 -7.16 -5.98 -14.92
C ILE A 88 -8.03 -5.35 -15.99
N SER A 89 -7.74 -4.12 -16.40
CA SER A 89 -8.48 -3.42 -17.45
C SER A 89 -8.41 -4.17 -18.78
N THR A 90 -7.22 -4.64 -19.17
CA THR A 90 -7.02 -5.43 -20.38
C THR A 90 -7.80 -6.73 -20.34
N LEU A 91 -7.74 -7.45 -19.22
CA LEU A 91 -8.50 -8.68 -19.04
C LEU A 91 -10.01 -8.43 -19.09
N GLN A 92 -10.47 -7.33 -18.51
CA GLN A 92 -11.88 -6.97 -18.51
C GLN A 92 -12.38 -6.69 -19.94
N HIS A 93 -11.58 -5.97 -20.74
CA HIS A 93 -11.89 -5.74 -22.14
C HIS A 93 -11.97 -7.06 -22.94
N ALA A 94 -11.04 -7.98 -22.68
CA ALA A 94 -11.05 -9.28 -23.33
C ALA A 94 -12.28 -10.09 -22.94
N ILE A 95 -12.67 -10.07 -21.67
CA ILE A 95 -13.87 -10.75 -21.18
C ILE A 95 -15.12 -10.15 -21.83
N ASN A 96 -15.23 -8.84 -21.90
CA ASN A 96 -16.36 -8.15 -22.51
C ASN A 96 -16.48 -8.47 -24.00
N ALA A 97 -15.37 -8.49 -24.71
CA ALA A 97 -15.35 -8.84 -26.12
C ALA A 97 -15.82 -10.28 -26.34
N LYS A 98 -15.37 -11.22 -25.51
CA LYS A 98 -15.80 -12.62 -25.58
C LYS A 98 -17.28 -12.78 -25.22
N SER A 99 -17.75 -12.04 -24.23
CA SER A 99 -19.17 -12.03 -23.86
C SER A 99 -20.04 -11.55 -25.01
N ASP A 100 -19.65 -10.48 -25.69
CA ASP A 100 -20.36 -9.95 -26.83
C ASP A 100 -20.39 -10.98 -27.97
N THR A 101 -19.28 -11.68 -28.20
CA THR A 101 -19.20 -12.73 -29.20
C THR A 101 -20.16 -13.89 -28.86
N ILE A 102 -20.22 -14.29 -27.60
CA ILE A 102 -21.12 -15.34 -27.14
C ILE A 102 -22.57 -14.95 -27.37
N VAL A 103 -22.95 -13.72 -27.02
CA VAL A 103 -24.30 -13.21 -27.25
C VAL A 103 -24.64 -13.22 -28.72
N ALA A 104 -23.75 -12.75 -29.58
CA ALA A 104 -23.96 -12.72 -31.02
C ALA A 104 -24.13 -14.14 -31.60
N LEU A 105 -23.32 -15.10 -31.13
CA LEU A 105 -23.44 -16.49 -31.56
C LEU A 105 -24.74 -17.12 -31.10
N ASN A 106 -25.18 -16.87 -29.89
CA ASN A 106 -26.45 -17.38 -29.37
C ASN A 106 -27.63 -16.86 -30.18
N GLU A 107 -27.61 -15.57 -30.53
CA GLU A 107 -28.66 -14.98 -31.38
C GLU A 107 -28.69 -15.65 -32.77
N LYS A 108 -27.52 -15.90 -33.34
CA LYS A 108 -27.40 -16.54 -34.64
C LYS A 108 -27.91 -17.96 -34.56
N ILE A 109 -27.63 -18.70 -33.50
CA ILE A 109 -28.15 -20.04 -33.27
C ILE A 109 -29.68 -20.01 -33.21
N LYS A 110 -30.28 -19.07 -32.51
CA LYS A 110 -31.73 -18.89 -32.43
C LYS A 110 -32.34 -18.65 -33.80
N GLN A 111 -31.71 -17.79 -34.58
CA GLN A 111 -32.20 -17.49 -35.93
C GLN A 111 -32.18 -18.73 -36.83
N LEU A 112 -31.12 -19.52 -36.77
CA LEU A 112 -30.99 -20.76 -37.55
C LEU A 112 -32.01 -21.81 -37.10
N GLU A 113 -32.23 -21.94 -35.79
CA GLU A 113 -33.26 -22.85 -35.26
C GLU A 113 -34.66 -22.46 -35.74
N ASN A 114 -34.95 -21.17 -35.73
CA ASN A 114 -36.24 -20.66 -36.21
C ASN A 114 -36.43 -20.94 -37.73
N GLN A 115 -35.35 -20.77 -38.51
CA GLN A 115 -35.40 -21.11 -39.93
C GLN A 115 -35.64 -22.59 -40.19
N LEU A 116 -35.06 -23.45 -39.39
CA LEU A 116 -35.27 -24.89 -39.49
C LEU A 116 -36.69 -25.25 -39.08
N ASN A 117 -37.24 -24.59 -38.07
CA ASN A 117 -38.59 -24.93 -37.56
C ASN A 117 -39.70 -24.42 -38.46
N THR A 118 -39.44 -23.45 -39.33
CA THR A 118 -40.42 -22.93 -40.27
C THR A 118 -40.54 -23.72 -41.56
N LYS A 119 -39.72 -24.72 -41.72
CA LYS A 119 -39.82 -25.64 -42.86
C LYS A 119 -40.74 -26.82 -42.47
#